data_f9c590ee9a24b5027a32fa2b8820d277
#
_entry.id   f9c590ee9a24b5027a32fa2b8820d277
#
_cell.length_a   1.000
_cell.length_b   1.000
_cell.length_c   1.000
_cell.angle_alpha   90.00
_cell.angle_beta   90.00
_cell.angle_gamma   90.00
#
_symmetry.space_group_name_H-M   'P 1'
#
loop_
_entity.id
_entity.type
_entity.pdbx_description
1 polymer ?
#
loop_
_entity_poly.entity_id
_entity_poly.type
_entity_poly.pdbx_seq_one_letter_code
_entity_poly.pdbx_strand_id
1 'polypeptide(L)'
;MRPRKRPWSARATFTLASCVEGAIARIERLNPLLNAVITPLFDQARAAAAAPDLPAGPFRGVPLLLKDFLCHTAGDPYYEGMRFLRDMDWRATHDTYLAAKFRAAGFIILGKTNLPELAGLPITEPAAFGPTRNPWDLTRSREDRVAAPPPPWPLDSSPSPMAMTGQDRCVARPARAGSSG
;
A
#
# COMPACT_ATOMS: atom_id res chain seq x y z
N MET A 1 -10.94 -37.33 28.99
CA MET A 1 -9.61 -36.72 28.87
C MET A 1 -9.78 -35.34 28.22
N ARG A 2 -9.58 -34.23 28.97
CA ARG A 2 -9.68 -32.88 28.44
C ARG A 2 -8.40 -32.53 27.70
N PRO A 3 -8.46 -31.98 26.46
CA PRO A 3 -7.25 -31.56 25.76
C PRO A 3 -6.57 -30.43 26.53
N ARG A 4 -5.28 -30.56 26.81
CA ARG A 4 -4.44 -29.53 27.43
C ARG A 4 -4.44 -28.29 26.52
N LYS A 5 -5.02 -27.21 27.02
CA LYS A 5 -4.86 -25.89 26.39
C LYS A 5 -3.38 -25.55 26.43
N ARG A 6 -2.73 -25.45 25.26
CA ARG A 6 -1.37 -24.92 25.17
C ARG A 6 -1.36 -23.51 25.74
N PRO A 7 -0.43 -23.17 26.63
CA PRO A 7 -0.34 -21.81 27.12
C PRO A 7 0.03 -20.90 25.95
N TRP A 8 -0.78 -19.89 25.72
CA TRP A 8 -0.52 -18.78 24.78
C TRP A 8 0.57 -17.84 25.39
N SER A 9 1.71 -18.36 25.67
CA SER A 9 2.80 -17.62 26.32
C SER A 9 4.09 -17.69 25.51
N ALA A 10 4.03 -17.12 24.33
CA ALA A 10 5.14 -16.36 23.77
C ALA A 10 4.50 -15.14 23.15
N ARG A 11 4.32 -14.08 23.93
CA ARG A 11 4.20 -12.73 23.37
C ARG A 11 5.51 -12.50 22.64
N ALA A 12 5.53 -12.81 21.34
CA ALA A 12 6.56 -12.30 20.47
C ALA A 12 6.53 -10.78 20.69
N THR A 13 7.61 -10.25 21.23
CA THR A 13 7.75 -8.80 21.41
C THR A 13 7.83 -8.24 20.00
N PHE A 14 6.69 -7.84 19.45
CA PHE A 14 6.63 -7.21 18.14
C PHE A 14 7.32 -5.86 18.26
N THR A 15 8.53 -5.78 17.75
CA THR A 15 9.23 -4.52 17.59
C THR A 15 8.79 -3.86 16.28
N LEU A 16 8.89 -2.53 16.18
CA LEU A 16 8.61 -1.81 14.94
C LEU A 16 9.44 -2.38 13.78
N ALA A 17 10.73 -2.64 14.03
CA ALA A 17 11.63 -3.25 13.07
C ALA A 17 11.13 -4.62 12.58
N SER A 18 10.65 -5.50 13.48
CA SER A 18 10.12 -6.81 13.07
C SER A 18 8.86 -6.73 12.22
N CYS A 19 8.01 -5.72 12.44
CA CYS A 19 6.83 -5.47 11.62
C CYS A 19 7.23 -5.02 10.21
N VAL A 20 8.19 -4.11 10.11
CA VAL A 20 8.70 -3.60 8.83
C VAL A 20 9.40 -4.71 8.06
N GLU A 21 10.31 -5.48 8.68
CA GLU A 21 10.99 -6.60 8.03
C GLU A 21 10.00 -7.69 7.57
N GLY A 22 9.00 -8.00 8.36
CA GLY A 22 7.96 -8.95 7.96
C GLY A 22 7.14 -8.49 6.75
N ALA A 23 6.88 -7.18 6.63
CA ALA A 23 6.21 -6.59 5.48
C ALA A 23 7.12 -6.58 4.25
N ILE A 24 8.41 -6.20 4.39
CA ILE A 24 9.40 -6.21 3.32
C ILE A 24 9.57 -7.62 2.77
N ALA A 25 9.82 -8.62 3.61
CA ALA A 25 9.98 -10.01 3.19
C ALA A 25 8.76 -10.54 2.42
N ARG A 26 7.55 -10.09 2.80
CA ARG A 26 6.33 -10.45 2.07
C ARG A 26 6.30 -9.79 0.69
N ILE A 27 6.66 -8.51 0.59
CA ILE A 27 6.74 -7.80 -0.68
C ILE A 27 7.76 -8.47 -1.59
N GLU A 28 8.98 -8.71 -1.12
CA GLU A 28 10.06 -9.34 -1.88
C GLU A 28 9.66 -10.72 -2.42
N ARG A 29 8.90 -11.48 -1.65
CA ARG A 29 8.40 -12.80 -2.07
C ARG A 29 7.30 -12.74 -3.12
N LEU A 30 6.38 -11.79 -2.99
CA LEU A 30 5.17 -11.73 -3.81
C LEU A 30 5.30 -10.81 -5.02
N ASN A 31 6.09 -9.75 -4.92
CA ASN A 31 6.18 -8.73 -5.95
C ASN A 31 6.72 -9.23 -7.30
N PRO A 32 7.64 -10.20 -7.36
CA PRO A 32 8.05 -10.78 -8.64
C PRO A 32 6.90 -11.43 -9.44
N LEU A 33 5.86 -11.89 -8.74
CA LEU A 33 4.66 -12.47 -9.36
C LEU A 33 3.60 -11.41 -9.67
N LEU A 34 3.47 -10.41 -8.80
CA LEU A 34 2.37 -9.44 -8.84
C LEU A 34 2.72 -8.14 -9.55
N ASN A 35 3.98 -7.71 -9.52
CA ASN A 35 4.43 -6.42 -10.01
C ASN A 35 3.59 -5.24 -9.44
N ALA A 36 3.33 -5.30 -8.13
CA ALA A 36 2.49 -4.32 -7.45
C ALA A 36 3.28 -3.14 -6.87
N VAL A 37 4.53 -3.37 -6.45
CA VAL A 37 5.42 -2.34 -5.89
C VAL A 37 6.50 -2.02 -6.91
N ILE A 38 6.48 -0.80 -7.43
CA ILE A 38 7.39 -0.34 -8.51
C ILE A 38 8.57 0.47 -7.98
N THR A 39 8.43 1.10 -6.83
CA THR A 39 9.48 1.89 -6.18
C THR A 39 9.65 1.41 -4.75
N PRO A 40 10.55 0.46 -4.49
CA PRO A 40 10.87 0.04 -3.12
C PRO A 40 11.69 1.11 -2.40
N LEU A 41 11.32 1.40 -1.14
CA LEU A 41 12.01 2.34 -0.24
C LEU A 41 12.43 1.61 1.04
N PHE A 42 12.88 0.35 0.91
CA PHE A 42 13.10 -0.55 2.05
C PHE A 42 14.19 -0.06 2.99
N ASP A 43 15.28 0.50 2.48
CA ASP A 43 16.38 0.99 3.33
C ASP A 43 15.94 2.20 4.14
N GLN A 44 15.18 3.11 3.52
CA GLN A 44 14.57 4.24 4.22
C GLN A 44 13.58 3.77 5.29
N ALA A 45 12.78 2.74 4.99
CA ALA A 45 11.84 2.16 5.92
C ALA A 45 12.53 1.50 7.13
N ARG A 46 13.64 0.80 6.90
CA ARG A 46 14.48 0.23 7.97
C ARG A 46 15.07 1.32 8.85
N ALA A 47 15.62 2.36 8.23
CA ALA A 47 16.16 3.51 8.95
C ALA A 47 15.07 4.20 9.80
N ALA A 48 13.88 4.43 9.23
CA ALA A 48 12.76 5.02 9.95
C ALA A 48 12.26 4.14 11.11
N ALA A 49 12.25 2.80 10.96
CA ALA A 49 11.87 1.89 12.03
C ALA A 49 12.85 1.87 13.21
N ALA A 50 14.12 2.18 12.94
CA ALA A 50 15.18 2.27 13.95
C ALA A 50 15.30 3.68 14.56
N ALA A 51 14.69 4.70 13.94
CA ALA A 51 14.83 6.08 14.36
C ALA A 51 14.10 6.34 15.70
N PRO A 52 14.77 6.95 16.69
CA PRO A 52 14.16 7.24 17.99
C PRO A 52 13.09 8.33 17.90
N ASP A 53 13.16 9.18 16.90
CA ASP A 53 12.32 10.36 16.64
C ASP A 53 11.12 10.06 15.72
N LEU A 54 10.84 8.76 15.44
CA LEU A 54 9.64 8.40 14.70
C LEU A 54 8.40 9.00 15.38
N PRO A 55 7.58 9.80 14.67
CA PRO A 55 6.43 10.47 15.23
C PRO A 55 5.52 9.57 16.04
N ALA A 56 5.10 10.03 17.22
CA ALA A 56 4.22 9.31 18.14
C ALA A 56 2.74 9.41 17.75
N GLY A 57 2.44 9.28 16.46
CA GLY A 57 1.08 9.30 15.94
C GLY A 57 0.33 7.99 16.18
N PRO A 58 -0.98 7.95 15.86
CA PRO A 58 -1.85 6.79 16.13
C PRO A 58 -1.45 5.54 15.32
N PHE A 59 -0.63 5.68 14.27
CA PHE A 59 -0.15 4.59 13.42
C PHE A 59 1.36 4.40 13.50
N ARG A 60 1.96 4.74 14.65
CA ARG A 60 3.41 4.65 14.82
C ARG A 60 3.95 3.26 14.50
N GLY A 61 4.83 3.19 13.50
CA GLY A 61 5.49 1.96 13.07
C GLY A 61 4.67 1.06 12.14
N VAL A 62 3.47 1.48 11.76
CA VAL A 62 2.66 0.72 10.79
C VAL A 62 3.24 0.88 9.38
N PRO A 63 3.59 -0.23 8.70
CA PRO A 63 4.10 -0.18 7.34
C PRO A 63 2.99 0.24 6.35
N LEU A 64 3.34 1.12 5.40
CA LEU A 64 2.43 1.67 4.42
C LEU A 64 3.07 1.66 3.03
N LEU A 65 2.29 1.32 2.00
CA LEU A 65 2.61 1.56 0.60
C LEU A 65 1.80 2.75 0.11
N LEU A 66 2.46 3.69 -0.57
CA LEU A 66 1.81 4.83 -1.19
C LEU A 66 1.44 4.49 -2.64
N LYS A 67 0.32 5.01 -3.11
CA LYS A 67 0.04 5.03 -4.54
C LYS A 67 0.96 6.07 -5.19
N ASP A 68 1.58 5.75 -6.33
CA ASP A 68 2.45 6.67 -7.07
C ASP A 68 1.66 7.76 -7.82
N PHE A 69 0.63 8.30 -7.15
CA PHE A 69 -0.29 9.31 -7.67
C PHE A 69 -0.78 10.23 -6.55
N LEU A 70 -0.68 11.54 -6.74
CA LEU A 70 -1.12 12.60 -5.83
C LEU A 70 -0.54 12.52 -4.40
N CYS A 71 0.43 11.64 -4.14
CA CYS A 71 1.05 11.45 -2.84
C CYS A 71 2.56 11.23 -3.00
N HIS A 72 3.28 12.27 -3.41
CA HIS A 72 4.73 12.22 -3.51
C HIS A 72 5.41 12.58 -2.20
N THR A 73 6.61 12.05 -2.04
CA THR A 73 7.50 12.24 -0.90
C THR A 73 8.81 12.85 -1.37
N ALA A 74 9.34 13.81 -0.60
CA ALA A 74 10.54 14.55 -0.94
C ALA A 74 11.75 13.63 -1.15
N GLY A 75 12.47 13.83 -2.25
CA GLY A 75 13.64 13.04 -2.64
C GLY A 75 13.35 11.69 -3.26
N ASP A 76 12.12 11.20 -3.17
CA ASP A 76 11.75 9.89 -3.71
C ASP A 76 11.30 9.97 -5.17
N PRO A 77 11.53 8.90 -5.95
CA PRO A 77 11.02 8.79 -7.31
C PRO A 77 9.51 8.93 -7.37
N TYR A 78 9.00 9.62 -8.39
CA TYR A 78 7.57 9.83 -8.59
C TYR A 78 7.25 9.88 -10.09
N TYR A 79 6.49 8.93 -10.59
CA TYR A 79 6.40 8.68 -12.01
C TYR A 79 4.98 8.70 -12.59
N GLU A 80 3.94 8.59 -11.76
CA GLU A 80 2.53 8.56 -12.20
C GLU A 80 2.23 7.55 -13.33
N GLY A 81 2.97 6.43 -13.35
CA GLY A 81 2.87 5.42 -14.41
C GLY A 81 3.54 5.84 -15.74
N MET A 82 4.08 7.05 -15.84
CA MET A 82 4.62 7.61 -17.10
C MET A 82 6.07 7.21 -17.34
N ARG A 83 6.33 6.68 -18.54
CA ARG A 83 7.68 6.27 -18.94
C ARG A 83 8.65 7.45 -18.95
N PHE A 84 8.26 8.61 -19.46
CA PHE A 84 9.17 9.75 -19.57
C PHE A 84 9.64 10.26 -18.20
N LEU A 85 8.78 10.29 -17.18
CA LEU A 85 9.16 10.66 -15.81
C LEU A 85 10.12 9.64 -15.20
N ARG A 86 9.91 8.35 -15.48
CA ARG A 86 10.83 7.30 -15.06
C ARG A 86 12.18 7.42 -15.76
N ASP A 87 12.19 7.65 -17.07
CA ASP A 87 13.43 7.73 -17.86
C ASP A 87 14.25 8.98 -17.49
N MET A 88 13.61 10.03 -16.97
CA MET A 88 14.25 11.22 -16.39
C MET A 88 14.63 11.06 -14.91
N ASP A 89 14.29 9.94 -14.26
CA ASP A 89 14.38 9.73 -12.80
C ASP A 89 13.81 10.91 -12.00
N TRP A 90 12.62 11.36 -12.41
CA TRP A 90 12.01 12.52 -11.77
C TRP A 90 11.73 12.25 -10.29
N ARG A 91 12.19 13.19 -9.43
CA ARG A 91 12.05 13.11 -7.97
C ARG A 91 11.31 14.31 -7.44
N ALA A 92 10.42 14.06 -6.49
CA ALA A 92 9.70 15.13 -5.83
C ALA A 92 10.64 15.98 -4.96
N THR A 93 10.46 17.30 -4.99
CA THR A 93 11.26 18.22 -4.19
C THR A 93 10.70 18.46 -2.78
N HIS A 94 9.46 18.08 -2.54
CA HIS A 94 8.76 18.28 -1.27
C HIS A 94 7.73 17.18 -1.03
N ASP A 95 7.32 16.98 0.22
CA ASP A 95 6.19 16.12 0.56
C ASP A 95 4.88 16.81 0.19
N THR A 96 3.93 16.07 -0.38
CA THR A 96 2.54 16.54 -0.43
C THR A 96 1.97 16.65 0.98
N TYR A 97 0.91 17.46 1.13
CA TYR A 97 0.19 17.57 2.40
C TYR A 97 -0.23 16.18 2.94
N LEU A 98 -0.70 15.30 2.06
CA LEU A 98 -1.12 13.95 2.44
C LEU A 98 0.07 13.10 2.91
N ALA A 99 1.21 13.14 2.19
CA ALA A 99 2.43 12.43 2.58
C ALA A 99 2.95 12.91 3.94
N ALA A 100 2.97 14.23 4.17
CA ALA A 100 3.34 14.82 5.44
C ALA A 100 2.40 14.37 6.59
N LYS A 101 1.09 14.23 6.32
CA LYS A 101 0.13 13.71 7.30
C LYS A 101 0.36 12.24 7.62
N PHE A 102 0.68 11.41 6.63
CA PHE A 102 1.03 10.01 6.88
C PHE A 102 2.30 9.89 7.73
N ARG A 103 3.34 10.67 7.44
CA ARG A 103 4.56 10.71 8.28
C ARG A 103 4.25 11.17 9.70
N ALA A 104 3.49 12.23 9.86
CA ALA A 104 3.09 12.76 11.19
C ALA A 104 2.23 11.77 11.97
N ALA A 105 1.43 10.96 11.30
CA ALA A 105 0.65 9.87 11.91
C ALA A 105 1.50 8.68 12.35
N GLY A 106 2.80 8.65 11.99
CA GLY A 106 3.77 7.62 12.39
C GLY A 106 3.86 6.43 11.44
N PHE A 107 3.28 6.49 10.25
CA PHE A 107 3.45 5.44 9.25
C PHE A 107 4.89 5.35 8.75
N ILE A 108 5.33 4.13 8.44
CA ILE A 108 6.60 3.85 7.78
C ILE A 108 6.34 3.49 6.32
N ILE A 109 6.80 4.33 5.41
CA ILE A 109 6.58 4.16 3.97
C ILE A 109 7.55 3.11 3.44
N LEU A 110 7.03 2.00 2.90
CA LEU A 110 7.82 0.90 2.35
C LEU A 110 8.13 1.07 0.87
N GLY A 111 7.36 1.88 0.16
CA GLY A 111 7.51 2.07 -1.27
C GLY A 111 6.23 2.58 -1.92
N LYS A 112 6.25 2.57 -3.26
CA LYS A 112 5.12 3.04 -4.07
C LYS A 112 4.56 1.94 -4.95
N THR A 113 3.23 1.94 -5.10
CA THR A 113 2.51 0.94 -5.88
C THR A 113 2.34 1.37 -7.32
N ASN A 114 2.24 0.37 -8.20
CA ASN A 114 1.99 0.54 -9.62
C ASN A 114 0.58 1.12 -9.87
N LEU A 115 0.44 1.84 -10.98
CA LEU A 115 -0.82 2.42 -11.43
C LEU A 115 -0.76 2.62 -12.96
N PRO A 116 -1.92 2.73 -13.65
CA PRO A 116 -1.94 3.15 -15.05
C PRO A 116 -1.50 4.61 -15.18
N GLU A 117 -1.11 5.03 -16.38
CA GLU A 117 -0.67 6.40 -16.64
C GLU A 117 -1.71 7.40 -16.11
N LEU A 118 -1.27 8.33 -15.25
CA LEU A 118 -2.09 9.36 -14.59
C LEU A 118 -3.35 8.79 -13.89
N ALA A 119 -3.36 7.51 -13.52
CA ALA A 119 -4.53 6.80 -13.00
C ALA A 119 -5.78 6.91 -13.94
N GLY A 120 -5.57 7.11 -15.24
CA GLY A 120 -6.61 7.39 -16.23
C GLY A 120 -7.35 6.16 -16.75
N LEU A 121 -6.80 4.96 -16.55
CA LEU A 121 -7.38 3.71 -17.05
C LEU A 121 -7.86 2.80 -15.89
N PRO A 122 -8.86 1.94 -16.14
CA PRO A 122 -9.35 1.01 -15.12
C PRO A 122 -8.41 -0.18 -14.89
N ILE A 123 -7.45 -0.44 -15.78
CA ILE A 123 -6.48 -1.54 -15.70
C ILE A 123 -5.08 -1.01 -15.40
N THR A 124 -4.31 -1.75 -14.61
CA THR A 124 -2.95 -1.34 -14.23
C THR A 124 -1.92 -2.04 -15.11
N GLU A 125 -1.65 -1.45 -16.27
CA GLU A 125 -0.70 -1.94 -17.27
C GLU A 125 0.15 -0.80 -17.87
N PRO A 126 0.80 0.04 -17.05
CA PRO A 126 1.56 1.17 -17.59
C PRO A 126 2.74 0.68 -18.43
N ALA A 127 3.01 1.37 -19.53
CA ALA A 127 4.15 1.07 -20.38
C ALA A 127 5.50 1.21 -19.66
N ALA A 128 5.54 1.97 -18.57
CA ALA A 128 6.72 2.19 -17.76
C ALA A 128 7.15 0.94 -16.96
N PHE A 129 6.18 0.21 -16.39
CA PHE A 129 6.44 -0.83 -15.39
C PHE A 129 5.81 -2.18 -15.74
N GLY A 130 4.94 -2.21 -16.75
CA GLY A 130 4.19 -3.42 -17.12
C GLY A 130 3.00 -3.70 -16.20
N PRO A 131 2.29 -4.81 -16.47
CA PRO A 131 1.03 -5.13 -15.81
C PRO A 131 1.22 -5.54 -14.34
N THR A 132 0.32 -5.04 -13.48
CA THR A 132 0.13 -5.59 -12.14
C THR A 132 -0.84 -6.77 -12.22
N ARG A 133 -0.43 -7.92 -11.71
CA ARG A 133 -1.21 -9.16 -11.78
C ARG A 133 -2.22 -9.27 -10.65
N ASN A 134 -3.36 -9.88 -10.95
CA ASN A 134 -4.34 -10.23 -9.93
C ASN A 134 -3.82 -11.42 -9.09
N PRO A 135 -3.72 -11.31 -7.75
CA PRO A 135 -3.20 -12.39 -6.90
C PRO A 135 -4.07 -13.66 -6.90
N TRP A 136 -5.34 -13.55 -7.31
CA TRP A 136 -6.26 -14.69 -7.42
C TRP A 136 -6.21 -15.37 -8.79
N ASP A 137 -5.75 -14.66 -9.82
CA ASP A 137 -5.60 -15.16 -11.18
C ASP A 137 -4.46 -14.40 -11.86
N LEU A 138 -3.27 -14.96 -11.84
CA LEU A 138 -2.06 -14.33 -12.39
C LEU A 138 -2.09 -14.15 -13.92
N THR A 139 -3.04 -14.75 -14.61
CA THR A 139 -3.22 -14.55 -16.05
C THR A 139 -3.92 -13.24 -16.39
N ARG A 140 -4.56 -12.63 -15.39
CA ARG A 140 -5.28 -11.36 -15.51
C ARG A 140 -4.49 -10.23 -14.86
N SER A 141 -4.58 -9.04 -15.45
CA SER A 141 -4.19 -7.82 -14.77
C SER A 141 -5.23 -7.42 -13.72
N ARG A 142 -4.82 -6.59 -12.78
CA ARG A 142 -5.73 -6.02 -11.80
C ARG A 142 -6.54 -4.89 -12.46
N GLU A 143 -7.86 -4.97 -12.38
CA GLU A 143 -8.74 -3.85 -12.65
C GLU A 143 -8.71 -2.88 -11.46
N ASP A 144 -8.31 -1.66 -11.70
CA ASP A 144 -8.20 -0.63 -10.64
C ASP A 144 -9.58 -0.04 -10.26
N ARG A 145 -10.58 -0.22 -11.13
CA ARG A 145 -11.99 0.07 -10.87
C ARG A 145 -12.89 -0.87 -11.66
N VAL A 146 -13.62 -1.71 -10.98
CA VAL A 146 -14.92 -2.09 -11.50
C VAL A 146 -15.79 -0.84 -11.31
N ALA A 147 -16.05 -0.10 -12.37
CA ALA A 147 -17.19 0.78 -12.41
C ALA A 147 -18.43 -0.11 -12.34
N ALA A 148 -18.85 -0.47 -11.13
CA ALA A 148 -20.24 -0.83 -10.96
C ALA A 148 -21.06 0.34 -11.55
N PRO A 149 -22.03 0.09 -12.43
CA PRO A 149 -22.91 1.16 -12.85
C PRO A 149 -23.44 1.81 -11.59
N PRO A 150 -23.45 3.16 -11.49
CA PRO A 150 -23.96 3.81 -10.32
C PRO A 150 -25.36 3.26 -10.07
N PRO A 151 -25.71 2.83 -8.85
CA PRO A 151 -27.09 2.52 -8.55
C PRO A 151 -27.91 3.75 -8.94
N PRO A 152 -29.13 3.58 -9.42
CA PRO A 152 -29.98 4.73 -9.74
C PRO A 152 -30.22 5.51 -8.44
N TRP A 153 -29.42 6.58 -8.25
CA TRP A 153 -29.59 7.49 -7.13
C TRP A 153 -30.88 8.26 -7.35
N PRO A 154 -31.80 8.27 -6.39
CA PRO A 154 -32.79 9.32 -6.37
C PRO A 154 -32.05 10.64 -6.24
N LEU A 155 -32.34 11.60 -7.09
CA LEU A 155 -31.83 12.97 -7.06
C LEU A 155 -32.39 13.65 -5.79
N ASP A 156 -31.82 13.35 -4.66
CA ASP A 156 -32.03 14.14 -3.44
C ASP A 156 -30.75 14.90 -3.14
N SER A 157 -30.90 16.21 -3.16
CA SER A 157 -29.88 17.21 -3.21
C SER A 157 -29.23 17.45 -1.85
N SER A 158 -28.31 16.59 -1.43
CA SER A 158 -27.35 16.94 -0.40
C SER A 158 -25.92 16.62 -0.85
N PRO A 159 -24.95 17.54 -0.70
CA PRO A 159 -23.60 17.30 -1.09
C PRO A 159 -22.97 16.28 -0.15
N SER A 160 -22.90 15.03 -0.61
CA SER A 160 -22.10 14.01 0.08
C SER A 160 -20.63 14.37 -0.04
N PRO A 161 -19.84 14.32 1.06
CA PRO A 161 -18.41 14.52 0.98
C PRO A 161 -17.82 13.47 0.08
N MET A 162 -16.99 13.91 -0.86
CA MET A 162 -16.21 13.08 -1.76
C MET A 162 -15.48 12.01 -0.93
N ALA A 163 -15.99 10.79 -0.95
CA ALA A 163 -15.26 9.64 -0.43
C ALA A 163 -14.09 9.39 -1.38
N MET A 164 -12.92 9.91 -1.02
CA MET A 164 -11.65 9.44 -1.54
C MET A 164 -11.44 8.01 -1.02
N THR A 165 -12.06 7.04 -1.66
CA THR A 165 -11.79 5.63 -1.39
C THR A 165 -10.53 5.21 -2.11
N GLY A 166 -9.38 5.72 -1.65
CA GLY A 166 -8.08 5.12 -1.87
C GLY A 166 -7.92 3.89 -0.98
N GLN A 167 -8.75 2.87 -1.18
CA GLN A 167 -8.61 1.61 -0.45
C GLN A 167 -7.94 0.58 -1.33
N ASP A 168 -6.64 0.76 -1.55
CA ASP A 168 -5.77 -0.37 -1.86
C ASP A 168 -5.54 -1.17 -0.58
N ARG A 169 -6.52 -1.99 -0.22
CA ARG A 169 -6.36 -2.98 0.84
C ARG A 169 -5.50 -4.15 0.35
N CYS A 170 -4.20 -3.95 0.26
CA CYS A 170 -3.24 -5.04 0.38
C CYS A 170 -2.95 -5.35 1.86
N VAL A 171 -4.00 -5.38 2.68
CA VAL A 171 -3.92 -5.97 4.02
C VAL A 171 -4.38 -7.41 3.89
N ALA A 172 -3.46 -8.35 4.00
CA ALA A 172 -3.80 -9.76 4.13
C ALA A 172 -4.66 -9.93 5.39
N ARG A 173 -5.98 -10.11 5.21
CA ARG A 173 -6.84 -10.58 6.30
C ARG A 173 -6.34 -11.96 6.73
N PRO A 174 -6.12 -12.23 8.02
CA PRO A 174 -5.91 -13.60 8.47
C PRO A 174 -7.13 -14.43 8.09
N ALA A 175 -6.90 -15.60 7.51
CA ALA A 175 -7.95 -16.56 7.23
C ALA A 175 -8.75 -16.82 8.51
N ARG A 176 -10.04 -16.51 8.52
CA ARG A 176 -10.95 -17.01 9.55
C ARG A 176 -11.01 -18.52 9.39
N ALA A 177 -10.56 -19.22 10.42
CA ALA A 177 -10.87 -20.64 10.55
C ALA A 177 -12.38 -20.80 10.56
N GLY A 178 -12.90 -21.55 9.59
CA GLY A 178 -14.31 -21.91 9.54
C GLY A 178 -14.67 -22.73 10.78
N SER A 179 -15.64 -22.24 11.54
CA SER A 179 -16.35 -23.03 12.52
C SER A 179 -17.46 -23.76 11.75
N SER A 180 -17.25 -25.02 11.44
CA SER A 180 -18.34 -25.95 11.16
C SER A 180 -18.99 -26.34 12.46
N GLY A 181 -20.23 -25.99 12.61
CA GLY A 181 -21.22 -26.56 13.53
C GLY A 181 -22.37 -27.09 12.69
#